data_468809ef4a9577395eda3dc59c559ddb
#
_entry.id   468809ef4a9577395eda3dc59c559ddb
#
_cell.length_a   1.000
_cell.length_b   1.000
_cell.length_c   1.000
_cell.angle_alpha   90.00
_cell.angle_beta   90.00
_cell.angle_gamma   90.00
#
_symmetry.space_group_name_H-M   'P 1'
#
loop_
_entity.id
_entity.type
_entity.pdbx_description
1 polymer ?
#
loop_
_entity_poly.entity_id
_entity_poly.type
_entity_poly.pdbx_seq_one_letter_code
_entity_poly.pdbx_strand_id
1 'polypeptide(L)'
;MCIRDRDEYEKKDFCSYNDFFTRTIKEERRPVDMTPEALTAPCDSKLTVYTIDEGARFQIKGTEYTVESLTRSRKLAEKYAGGQLLLFRLTVDDYHHYCYVDSGRKTADHYIDGVFHTVNPAACREYPVYKENSRCVSLLKSENFGTIMMIEVGALMGGRIVNLEQGTAQVRRGQEKGYFAFGGSTVILCLEKGRAAIDGDILENSGAGYETRVLQGMRIGRAPRSEL
;
A
#
# COMPACT_ATOMS: atom_id res chain seq x y z
N MET A 1 -6.44 12.71 22.08
CA MET A 1 -5.51 12.41 20.98
C MET A 1 -4.44 13.50 20.97
N CYS A 2 -3.21 13.20 21.38
CA CYS A 2 -2.11 14.16 21.37
C CYS A 2 -1.59 14.30 19.94
N ILE A 3 -1.91 15.40 19.30
CA ILE A 3 -1.29 15.77 18.01
C ILE A 3 0.06 16.37 18.36
N ARG A 4 1.10 15.57 18.39
CA ARG A 4 2.46 16.05 18.63
C ARG A 4 3.02 16.88 17.47
N ASP A 5 2.39 16.75 16.26
CA ASP A 5 2.97 17.24 15.00
C ASP A 5 2.02 18.20 14.25
N ARG A 6 1.22 19.02 15.00
CA ARG A 6 0.31 20.00 14.38
C ARG A 6 0.97 20.94 13.36
N ASP A 7 2.25 21.22 13.56
CA ASP A 7 2.99 22.14 12.69
C ASP A 7 3.40 21.51 11.35
N GLU A 8 3.26 20.20 11.20
CA GLU A 8 3.51 19.50 9.93
C GLU A 8 2.35 19.64 8.93
N TYR A 9 1.14 20.01 9.38
CA TYR A 9 -0.06 20.06 8.55
C TYR A 9 -0.41 21.49 8.12
N GLU A 10 -1.02 21.60 6.92
CA GLU A 10 -1.44 22.89 6.37
C GLU A 10 -2.57 23.52 7.19
N LYS A 11 -3.57 22.71 7.56
CA LYS A 11 -4.73 23.12 8.34
C LYS A 11 -4.58 22.73 9.80
N LYS A 12 -4.84 23.66 10.71
CA LYS A 12 -4.75 23.45 12.16
C LYS A 12 -6.09 23.23 12.85
N ASP A 13 -7.18 23.71 12.26
CA ASP A 13 -8.54 23.63 12.79
C ASP A 13 -9.38 22.71 11.91
N PHE A 14 -9.95 21.67 12.53
CA PHE A 14 -10.71 20.64 11.86
C PHE A 14 -12.16 20.68 12.32
N CYS A 15 -13.10 20.66 11.36
CA CYS A 15 -14.54 20.72 11.62
C CYS A 15 -15.15 19.34 11.92
N SER A 16 -14.46 18.26 11.56
CA SER A 16 -14.91 16.88 11.75
C SER A 16 -13.74 15.92 11.91
N TYR A 17 -14.02 14.71 12.40
CA TYR A 17 -12.99 13.67 12.46
C TYR A 17 -12.49 13.27 11.08
N ASN A 18 -13.34 13.22 10.06
CA ASN A 18 -12.91 12.92 8.68
C ASN A 18 -12.04 14.02 8.11
N ASP A 19 -12.36 15.30 8.36
CA ASP A 19 -11.52 16.45 7.97
C ASP A 19 -10.12 16.38 8.61
N PHE A 20 -10.05 15.90 9.87
CA PHE A 20 -8.76 15.60 10.51
C PHE A 20 -8.07 14.39 9.89
N PHE A 21 -8.80 13.34 9.57
CA PHE A 21 -8.25 12.09 9.04
C PHE A 21 -7.65 12.28 7.64
N THR A 22 -8.29 13.10 6.80
CA THR A 22 -7.86 13.44 5.44
C THR A 22 -7.02 14.73 5.36
N ARG A 23 -6.41 15.13 6.48
CA ARG A 23 -5.59 16.33 6.55
C ARG A 23 -4.41 16.29 5.60
N THR A 24 -4.06 17.41 5.00
CA THR A 24 -2.90 17.54 4.10
C THR A 24 -1.66 17.93 4.88
N ILE A 25 -0.56 17.24 4.65
CA ILE A 25 0.76 17.54 5.19
C ILE A 25 1.46 18.56 4.30
N LYS A 26 2.30 19.40 4.90
CA LYS A 26 3.13 20.33 4.13
C LYS A 26 4.17 19.58 3.31
N GLU A 27 4.35 19.94 2.06
CA GLU A 27 5.21 19.25 1.10
C GLU A 27 6.65 19.08 1.62
N GLU A 28 7.21 20.11 2.27
CA GLU A 28 8.56 20.09 2.84
C GLU A 28 8.75 19.07 3.99
N ARG A 29 7.66 18.53 4.54
CA ARG A 29 7.69 17.54 5.62
C ARG A 29 7.77 16.09 5.11
N ARG A 30 7.52 15.87 3.85
CA ARG A 30 7.64 14.57 3.18
C ARG A 30 8.44 14.71 1.88
N PRO A 31 9.74 15.06 1.98
CA PRO A 31 10.59 15.14 0.81
C PRO A 31 10.72 13.76 0.16
N VAL A 32 10.56 13.72 -1.15
CA VAL A 32 10.68 12.49 -1.94
C VAL A 32 12.13 12.29 -2.35
N ASP A 33 12.67 11.09 -2.14
CA ASP A 33 13.99 10.74 -2.69
C ASP A 33 13.90 10.62 -4.21
N MET A 34 14.48 11.60 -4.90
CA MET A 34 14.50 11.69 -6.37
C MET A 34 15.72 11.02 -7.00
N THR A 35 16.55 10.31 -6.21
CA THR A 35 17.64 9.48 -6.76
C THR A 35 17.06 8.50 -7.79
N PRO A 36 17.59 8.41 -9.02
CA PRO A 36 16.97 7.63 -10.10
C PRO A 36 16.63 6.19 -9.72
N GLU A 37 17.56 5.50 -9.06
CA GLU A 37 17.43 4.10 -8.64
C GLU A 37 16.61 3.90 -7.35
N ALA A 38 16.19 4.94 -6.64
CA ALA A 38 15.47 4.81 -5.37
C ALA A 38 14.05 4.27 -5.58
N LEU A 39 13.70 3.20 -4.85
CA LEU A 39 12.32 2.80 -4.61
C LEU A 39 11.85 3.53 -3.36
N THR A 40 10.77 4.30 -3.46
CA THR A 40 10.28 5.13 -2.35
C THR A 40 9.04 4.55 -1.70
N ALA A 41 8.85 4.83 -0.41
CA ALA A 41 7.65 4.47 0.33
C ALA A 41 6.43 5.28 -0.18
N PRO A 42 5.28 4.63 -0.44
CA PRO A 42 4.10 5.32 -0.94
C PRO A 42 3.38 6.16 0.12
N CYS A 43 3.56 5.88 1.40
CA CYS A 43 2.83 6.51 2.50
C CYS A 43 3.59 6.39 3.83
N ASP A 44 3.18 7.20 4.81
CA ASP A 44 3.56 7.02 6.21
C ASP A 44 2.96 5.72 6.73
N SER A 45 3.77 4.82 7.27
CA SER A 45 3.29 3.50 7.65
C SER A 45 4.30 2.67 8.43
N LYS A 46 3.87 1.48 8.77
CA LYS A 46 4.69 0.39 9.27
C LYS A 46 4.81 -0.65 8.16
N LEU A 47 6.04 -0.83 7.66
CA LEU A 47 6.37 -1.69 6.52
C LEU A 47 6.78 -3.08 6.98
N THR A 48 6.19 -4.10 6.37
CA THR A 48 6.65 -5.50 6.42
C THR A 48 6.86 -6.02 5.00
N VAL A 49 7.92 -6.76 4.78
CA VAL A 49 8.27 -7.35 3.48
C VAL A 49 8.11 -8.86 3.53
N TYR A 50 7.44 -9.41 2.53
CA TYR A 50 7.25 -10.85 2.35
C TYR A 50 7.79 -11.29 0.99
N THR A 51 8.29 -12.53 0.91
CA THR A 51 8.51 -13.21 -0.37
C THR A 51 7.19 -13.81 -0.86
N ILE A 52 6.92 -13.71 -2.16
CA ILE A 52 5.73 -14.30 -2.79
C ILE A 52 6.08 -15.71 -3.25
N ASP A 53 6.23 -16.64 -2.31
CA ASP A 53 6.46 -18.06 -2.60
C ASP A 53 5.18 -18.78 -3.01
N GLU A 54 5.31 -20.01 -3.49
CA GLU A 54 4.15 -20.86 -3.83
C GLU A 54 3.27 -21.06 -2.59
N GLY A 55 2.00 -20.68 -2.69
CA GLY A 55 1.05 -20.77 -1.58
C GLY A 55 1.23 -19.72 -0.48
N ALA A 56 2.07 -18.70 -0.69
CA ALA A 56 2.26 -17.60 0.29
C ALA A 56 0.94 -16.95 0.70
N ARG A 57 0.79 -16.75 2.01
CA ARG A 57 -0.40 -16.17 2.63
C ARG A 57 0.00 -14.96 3.47
N PHE A 58 -0.78 -13.91 3.38
CA PHE A 58 -0.52 -12.63 4.00
C PHE A 58 -1.67 -12.22 4.90
N GLN A 59 -1.37 -11.85 6.14
CA GLN A 59 -2.37 -11.35 7.08
C GLN A 59 -2.58 -9.85 6.86
N ILE A 60 -3.73 -9.48 6.33
CA ILE A 60 -4.09 -8.09 6.05
C ILE A 60 -5.39 -7.77 6.77
N LYS A 61 -5.32 -6.91 7.78
CA LYS A 61 -6.49 -6.48 8.59
C LYS A 61 -7.29 -7.65 9.19
N GLY A 62 -6.59 -8.70 9.64
CA GLY A 62 -7.20 -9.88 10.25
C GLY A 62 -7.87 -10.85 9.25
N THR A 63 -7.65 -10.64 7.96
CA THR A 63 -8.06 -11.55 6.88
C THR A 63 -6.83 -12.09 6.17
N GLU A 64 -6.83 -13.37 5.87
CA GLU A 64 -5.75 -14.03 5.14
C GLU A 64 -5.98 -13.92 3.63
N TYR A 65 -4.96 -13.49 2.91
CA TYR A 65 -4.98 -13.36 1.45
C TYR A 65 -3.79 -14.06 0.80
N THR A 66 -4.00 -14.58 -0.41
CA THR A 66 -2.94 -14.84 -1.40
C THR A 66 -2.94 -13.70 -2.42
N VAL A 67 -1.91 -13.61 -3.28
CA VAL A 67 -1.92 -12.62 -4.37
C VAL A 67 -3.13 -12.85 -5.30
N GLU A 68 -3.49 -14.10 -5.56
CA GLU A 68 -4.66 -14.43 -6.38
C GLU A 68 -5.97 -13.94 -5.74
N SER A 69 -6.16 -14.20 -4.45
CA SER A 69 -7.38 -13.74 -3.75
C SER A 69 -7.43 -12.22 -3.59
N LEU A 70 -6.27 -11.55 -3.40
CA LEU A 70 -6.18 -10.08 -3.36
C LEU A 70 -6.62 -9.43 -4.66
N THR A 71 -6.25 -10.03 -5.79
CA THR A 71 -6.43 -9.44 -7.12
C THR A 71 -7.58 -10.07 -7.91
N ARG A 72 -8.10 -11.20 -7.44
CA ARG A 72 -9.02 -12.09 -8.18
C ARG A 72 -8.47 -12.47 -9.57
N SER A 73 -7.14 -12.60 -9.67
CA SER A 73 -6.44 -12.87 -10.93
C SER A 73 -5.28 -13.84 -10.74
N ARG A 74 -5.44 -15.05 -11.26
CA ARG A 74 -4.36 -16.05 -11.31
C ARG A 74 -3.17 -15.56 -12.15
N LYS A 75 -3.43 -14.86 -13.26
CA LYS A 75 -2.39 -14.28 -14.11
C LYS A 75 -1.49 -13.30 -13.35
N LEU A 76 -2.06 -12.48 -12.45
CA LEU A 76 -1.27 -11.58 -11.62
C LEU A 76 -0.49 -12.36 -10.55
N ALA A 77 -1.09 -13.37 -9.94
CA ALA A 77 -0.39 -14.21 -8.97
C ALA A 77 0.83 -14.89 -9.62
N GLU A 78 0.69 -15.47 -10.80
CA GLU A 78 1.78 -16.08 -11.57
C GLU A 78 2.86 -15.05 -11.95
N LYS A 79 2.46 -13.83 -12.33
CA LYS A 79 3.41 -12.75 -12.71
C LYS A 79 4.32 -12.34 -11.55
N TYR A 80 3.81 -12.28 -10.33
CA TYR A 80 4.56 -11.84 -9.15
C TYR A 80 5.15 -12.99 -8.32
N ALA A 81 4.97 -14.24 -8.74
CA ALA A 81 5.55 -15.40 -8.08
C ALA A 81 7.09 -15.29 -7.99
N GLY A 82 7.64 -15.59 -6.81
CA GLY A 82 9.07 -15.44 -6.49
C GLY A 82 9.52 -13.98 -6.32
N GLY A 83 8.60 -13.02 -6.42
CA GLY A 83 8.84 -11.61 -6.16
C GLY A 83 8.65 -11.23 -4.69
N GLN A 84 8.39 -9.96 -4.43
CA GLN A 84 8.24 -9.43 -3.08
C GLN A 84 6.89 -8.70 -2.92
N LEU A 85 6.25 -8.88 -1.76
CA LEU A 85 5.09 -8.13 -1.32
C LEU A 85 5.49 -7.22 -0.16
N LEU A 86 5.36 -5.92 -0.36
CA LEU A 86 5.61 -4.88 0.62
C LEU A 86 4.26 -4.42 1.19
N LEU A 87 4.04 -4.66 2.46
CA LEU A 87 2.80 -4.33 3.16
C LEU A 87 3.01 -3.09 4.02
N PHE A 88 2.35 -1.99 3.68
CA PHE A 88 2.38 -0.71 4.38
C PHE A 88 1.09 -0.57 5.20
N ARG A 89 1.19 -0.80 6.50
CA ARG A 89 0.07 -0.69 7.43
C ARG A 89 0.03 0.70 8.06
N LEU A 90 -1.03 1.45 7.78
CA LEU A 90 -1.26 2.76 8.37
C LEU A 90 -2.06 2.63 9.68
N THR A 91 -1.70 3.40 10.68
CA THR A 91 -2.43 3.57 11.94
C THR A 91 -3.11 4.94 11.98
N VAL A 92 -4.04 5.17 12.88
CA VAL A 92 -4.87 6.40 12.94
C VAL A 92 -4.06 7.69 13.04
N ASP A 93 -2.85 7.61 13.56
CA ASP A 93 -1.91 8.74 13.74
C ASP A 93 -1.06 8.98 12.50
N ASP A 94 -0.96 8.02 11.57
CA ASP A 94 -0.20 8.18 10.33
C ASP A 94 -0.89 9.17 9.36
N TYR A 95 -0.14 9.66 8.39
CA TYR A 95 -0.65 10.45 7.28
C TYR A 95 -1.32 9.53 6.26
N HIS A 96 -2.59 9.78 5.92
CA HIS A 96 -3.40 8.82 5.16
C HIS A 96 -3.45 9.07 3.65
N HIS A 97 -2.61 9.96 3.12
CA HIS A 97 -2.40 10.11 1.69
C HIS A 97 -1.29 9.17 1.21
N TYR A 98 -1.35 8.78 -0.05
CA TYR A 98 -0.34 7.92 -0.67
C TYR A 98 0.00 8.40 -2.08
N CYS A 99 1.25 8.13 -2.50
CA CYS A 99 1.81 8.59 -3.76
C CYS A 99 2.32 7.43 -4.62
N TYR A 100 2.62 7.74 -5.90
CA TYR A 100 3.31 6.81 -6.77
C TYR A 100 4.78 6.69 -6.37
N VAL A 101 5.26 5.45 -6.34
CA VAL A 101 6.61 5.10 -5.85
C VAL A 101 7.70 5.28 -6.89
N ASP A 102 7.33 5.41 -8.16
CA ASP A 102 8.21 5.71 -9.28
C ASP A 102 7.44 6.40 -10.41
N SER A 103 8.16 6.95 -11.38
CA SER A 103 7.60 7.47 -12.61
C SER A 103 7.25 6.36 -13.58
N GLY A 104 6.22 6.58 -14.42
CA GLY A 104 5.82 5.60 -15.41
C GLY A 104 4.36 5.72 -15.83
N ARG A 105 3.88 4.71 -16.53
CA ARG A 105 2.49 4.65 -16.99
C ARG A 105 1.66 3.72 -16.12
N LYS A 106 0.64 4.27 -15.45
CA LYS A 106 -0.32 3.46 -14.70
C LYS A 106 -1.47 2.97 -15.57
N THR A 107 -2.01 1.79 -15.25
CA THR A 107 -3.28 1.30 -15.82
C THR A 107 -4.47 2.00 -15.18
N ALA A 108 -5.65 1.84 -15.75
CA ALA A 108 -6.89 2.17 -15.05
C ALA A 108 -7.00 1.39 -13.74
N ASP A 109 -7.67 1.99 -12.78
CA ASP A 109 -7.95 1.40 -11.48
C ASP A 109 -9.00 0.29 -11.60
N HIS A 110 -8.74 -0.84 -10.95
CA HIS A 110 -9.68 -1.95 -10.85
C HIS A 110 -10.16 -2.09 -9.40
N TYR A 111 -11.39 -1.68 -9.15
CA TYR A 111 -12.02 -1.80 -7.84
C TYR A 111 -12.59 -3.20 -7.63
N ILE A 112 -12.33 -3.76 -6.46
CA ILE A 112 -12.88 -5.04 -6.01
C ILE A 112 -13.64 -4.76 -4.72
N ASP A 113 -14.95 -4.91 -4.78
CA ASP A 113 -15.81 -4.67 -3.63
C ASP A 113 -15.50 -5.64 -2.48
N GLY A 114 -15.56 -5.11 -1.28
CA GLY A 114 -15.49 -5.92 -0.08
C GLY A 114 -16.75 -6.78 0.07
N VAL A 115 -16.58 -7.95 0.64
CA VAL A 115 -17.70 -8.84 0.96
C VAL A 115 -17.82 -8.94 2.48
N PHE A 116 -18.97 -8.59 2.99
CA PHE A 116 -19.33 -8.80 4.38
C PHE A 116 -20.50 -9.77 4.45
N HIS A 117 -20.21 -11.03 4.70
CA HIS A 117 -21.26 -11.97 5.03
C HIS A 117 -21.64 -11.75 6.51
N THR A 118 -22.88 -11.31 6.76
CA THR A 118 -23.42 -11.24 8.12
C THR A 118 -23.43 -12.61 8.73
N VAL A 119 -22.84 -12.69 9.89
CA VAL A 119 -22.63 -13.94 10.59
C VAL A 119 -23.78 -14.20 11.50
N ASN A 120 -24.66 -15.12 11.17
CA ASN A 120 -25.40 -15.85 12.19
C ASN A 120 -24.39 -16.76 12.91
N PRO A 121 -24.20 -16.66 14.24
CA PRO A 121 -23.27 -17.53 14.98
C PRO A 121 -23.46 -19.02 14.74
N ALA A 122 -24.66 -19.47 14.36
CA ALA A 122 -24.95 -20.84 14.00
C ALA A 122 -24.33 -21.24 12.64
N ALA A 123 -24.21 -20.32 11.68
CA ALA A 123 -23.61 -20.58 10.36
C ALA A 123 -22.07 -20.57 10.42
N CYS A 124 -21.47 -19.93 11.40
CA CYS A 124 -20.01 -19.86 11.56
C CYS A 124 -19.33 -21.20 11.88
N ARG A 125 -20.10 -22.19 12.30
CA ARG A 125 -19.59 -23.53 12.60
C ARG A 125 -19.43 -24.40 11.37
N GLU A 126 -20.16 -24.10 10.28
CA GLU A 126 -20.18 -24.94 9.07
C GLU A 126 -19.58 -24.25 7.84
N TYR A 127 -19.45 -22.92 7.84
CA TYR A 127 -18.89 -22.17 6.69
C TYR A 127 -17.84 -21.16 7.17
N PRO A 128 -16.63 -21.14 6.60
CA PRO A 128 -15.67 -20.07 6.87
C PRO A 128 -16.26 -18.75 6.38
N VAL A 129 -16.53 -17.83 7.31
CA VAL A 129 -17.07 -16.51 6.98
C VAL A 129 -15.97 -15.68 6.33
N TYR A 130 -16.03 -15.52 5.03
CA TYR A 130 -15.08 -14.70 4.30
C TYR A 130 -15.40 -13.22 4.53
N LYS A 131 -14.53 -12.56 5.27
CA LYS A 131 -14.48 -11.10 5.37
C LYS A 131 -13.48 -10.62 4.35
N GLU A 132 -13.93 -10.02 3.26
CA GLU A 132 -13.05 -9.41 2.29
C GLU A 132 -13.14 -7.88 2.37
N ASN A 133 -11.99 -7.22 2.48
CA ASN A 133 -11.91 -5.77 2.42
C ASN A 133 -12.11 -5.28 0.99
N SER A 134 -12.74 -4.11 0.83
CA SER A 134 -12.73 -3.40 -0.44
C SER A 134 -11.30 -3.02 -0.80
N ARG A 135 -10.94 -3.15 -2.06
CA ARG A 135 -9.59 -2.87 -2.53
C ARG A 135 -9.58 -2.33 -3.95
N CYS A 136 -8.58 -1.54 -4.26
CA CYS A 136 -8.32 -1.03 -5.59
C CYS A 136 -6.97 -1.53 -6.06
N VAL A 137 -6.91 -2.08 -7.27
CA VAL A 137 -5.69 -2.64 -7.87
C VAL A 137 -5.34 -1.83 -9.11
N SER A 138 -4.10 -1.38 -9.21
CA SER A 138 -3.55 -0.77 -10.42
C SER A 138 -2.13 -1.27 -10.69
N LEU A 139 -1.71 -1.22 -11.95
CA LEU A 139 -0.35 -1.59 -12.36
C LEU A 139 0.38 -0.33 -12.82
N LEU A 140 1.56 -0.11 -12.28
CA LEU A 140 2.48 0.94 -12.71
C LEU A 140 3.58 0.29 -13.54
N LYS A 141 3.58 0.54 -14.86
CA LYS A 141 4.75 0.24 -15.70
C LYS A 141 5.81 1.29 -15.38
N SER A 142 6.63 0.96 -14.41
CA SER A 142 7.67 1.81 -13.84
C SER A 142 8.84 1.95 -14.79
N GLU A 143 9.52 3.09 -14.75
CA GLU A 143 10.74 3.34 -15.51
C GLU A 143 11.92 2.51 -15.00
N ASN A 144 11.98 2.21 -13.69
CA ASN A 144 13.14 1.58 -13.07
C ASN A 144 12.89 0.16 -12.53
N PHE A 145 11.63 -0.22 -12.21
CA PHE A 145 11.33 -1.43 -11.44
C PHE A 145 10.45 -2.45 -12.19
N GLY A 146 10.34 -2.35 -13.51
CA GLY A 146 9.43 -3.21 -14.27
C GLY A 146 7.96 -2.84 -14.00
N THR A 147 7.09 -3.83 -13.79
CA THR A 147 5.69 -3.54 -13.49
C THR A 147 5.43 -3.70 -11.99
N ILE A 148 5.17 -2.60 -11.31
CA ILE A 148 4.79 -2.59 -9.90
C ILE A 148 3.27 -2.71 -9.82
N MET A 149 2.76 -3.66 -9.02
CA MET A 149 1.34 -3.70 -8.69
C MET A 149 1.11 -2.92 -7.38
N MET A 150 0.22 -1.95 -7.45
CA MET A 150 -0.20 -1.12 -6.30
C MET A 150 -1.62 -1.51 -5.91
N ILE A 151 -1.83 -1.81 -4.63
CA ILE A 151 -3.13 -2.20 -4.10
C ILE A 151 -3.42 -1.37 -2.86
N GLU A 152 -4.51 -0.63 -2.90
CA GLU A 152 -5.06 0.06 -1.73
C GLU A 152 -6.15 -0.82 -1.11
N VAL A 153 -6.04 -1.09 0.20
CA VAL A 153 -7.02 -1.91 0.94
C VAL A 153 -7.75 -1.05 1.95
N GLY A 154 -9.03 -0.84 1.73
CA GLY A 154 -9.92 -0.09 2.59
C GLY A 154 -10.39 -0.86 3.82
N ALA A 155 -11.22 -0.25 4.67
CA ALA A 155 -11.86 -0.94 5.77
C ALA A 155 -13.04 -1.79 5.27
N LEU A 156 -13.43 -2.79 6.08
CA LEU A 156 -14.62 -3.64 5.82
C LEU A 156 -15.91 -2.83 5.72
N MET A 157 -16.02 -1.77 6.53
CA MET A 157 -17.20 -0.90 6.59
C MET A 157 -16.74 0.55 6.62
N GLY A 158 -16.98 1.28 5.54
CA GLY A 158 -16.88 2.75 5.50
C GLY A 158 -15.51 3.36 5.21
N GLY A 159 -14.43 2.58 5.15
CA GLY A 159 -13.11 3.11 4.71
C GLY A 159 -13.09 3.31 3.21
N ARG A 160 -13.23 4.57 2.76
CA ARG A 160 -13.26 4.89 1.33
C ARG A 160 -11.84 5.08 0.79
N ILE A 161 -11.51 4.33 -0.26
CA ILE A 161 -10.34 4.57 -1.10
C ILE A 161 -10.70 5.68 -2.08
N VAL A 162 -9.92 6.75 -2.11
CA VAL A 162 -10.12 7.87 -3.04
C VAL A 162 -8.86 8.01 -3.88
N ASN A 163 -8.92 7.54 -5.12
CA ASN A 163 -7.86 7.76 -6.11
C ASN A 163 -8.18 8.99 -6.95
N LEU A 164 -7.18 9.88 -7.13
CA LEU A 164 -7.33 11.13 -7.87
C LEU A 164 -7.40 10.89 -9.37
N GLU A 165 -6.61 9.93 -9.87
CA GLU A 165 -6.59 9.55 -11.27
C GLU A 165 -7.02 8.09 -11.42
N GLN A 166 -8.23 7.86 -11.94
CA GLN A 166 -8.80 6.51 -12.06
C GLN A 166 -8.48 5.85 -13.41
N GLY A 167 -8.21 6.63 -14.42
CA GLY A 167 -7.90 6.17 -15.77
C GLY A 167 -6.46 5.70 -15.95
N THR A 168 -6.10 5.38 -17.19
CA THR A 168 -4.71 5.17 -17.58
C THR A 168 -4.03 6.53 -17.71
N ALA A 169 -2.89 6.72 -17.05
CA ALA A 169 -2.18 7.99 -17.04
C ALA A 169 -0.67 7.82 -16.97
N GLN A 170 0.06 8.85 -17.41
CA GLN A 170 1.47 9.03 -17.10
C GLN A 170 1.57 9.70 -15.73
N VAL A 171 2.38 9.13 -14.84
CA VAL A 171 2.52 9.61 -13.47
C VAL A 171 3.99 9.78 -13.10
N ARG A 172 4.27 10.57 -12.07
CA ARG A 172 5.63 10.83 -11.57
C ARG A 172 5.82 10.26 -10.16
N ARG A 173 7.06 9.92 -9.84
CA ARG A 173 7.45 9.56 -8.46
C ARG A 173 7.07 10.69 -7.51
N GLY A 174 6.47 10.33 -6.37
CA GLY A 174 5.99 11.28 -5.36
C GLY A 174 4.68 11.98 -5.71
N GLN A 175 4.18 11.88 -6.94
CA GLN A 175 2.87 12.43 -7.29
C GLN A 175 1.80 11.74 -6.46
N GLU A 176 0.91 12.52 -5.86
CA GLU A 176 -0.21 11.98 -5.07
C GLU A 176 -1.08 11.06 -5.94
N LYS A 177 -1.28 9.84 -5.48
CA LYS A 177 -2.19 8.88 -6.10
C LYS A 177 -3.59 8.98 -5.49
N GLY A 178 -3.66 9.25 -4.19
CA GLY A 178 -4.92 9.35 -3.49
C GLY A 178 -4.78 9.32 -1.98
N TYR A 179 -5.90 9.11 -1.31
CA TYR A 179 -5.97 9.07 0.14
C TYR A 179 -7.07 8.13 0.63
N PHE A 180 -6.98 7.73 1.89
CA PHE A 180 -8.05 7.01 2.57
C PHE A 180 -8.92 8.00 3.35
N ALA A 181 -10.23 7.99 3.09
CA ALA A 181 -11.20 8.58 3.99
C ALA A 181 -11.55 7.56 5.06
N PHE A 182 -11.77 8.01 6.26
CA PHE A 182 -12.02 7.29 7.51
C PHE A 182 -12.05 5.74 7.47
N GLY A 183 -11.20 5.11 8.26
CA GLY A 183 -11.10 3.66 8.43
C GLY A 183 -9.65 3.16 8.26
N GLY A 184 -9.27 2.11 8.98
CA GLY A 184 -7.91 1.53 8.90
C GLY A 184 -7.50 1.26 7.43
N SER A 185 -6.25 1.53 7.10
CA SER A 185 -5.76 1.60 5.72
C SER A 185 -4.50 0.78 5.54
N THR A 186 -4.36 0.15 4.39
CA THR A 186 -3.16 -0.59 4.02
C THR A 186 -2.87 -0.34 2.55
N VAL A 187 -1.63 0.00 2.23
CA VAL A 187 -1.12 0.01 0.86
C VAL A 187 -0.24 -1.22 0.68
N ILE A 188 -0.31 -1.86 -0.47
CA ILE A 188 0.52 -3.01 -0.82
C ILE A 188 1.21 -2.72 -2.15
N LEU A 189 2.50 -3.03 -2.21
CA LEU A 189 3.24 -3.10 -3.46
C LEU A 189 3.64 -4.54 -3.72
N CYS A 190 3.40 -5.05 -4.94
CA CYS A 190 4.02 -6.29 -5.38
C CYS A 190 5.03 -5.98 -6.47
N LEU A 191 6.23 -6.50 -6.28
CA LEU A 191 7.38 -6.35 -7.17
C LEU A 191 7.69 -7.69 -7.84
N GLU A 192 7.97 -7.67 -9.12
CA GLU A 192 8.41 -8.85 -9.85
C GLU A 192 9.79 -9.31 -9.31
N LYS A 193 10.07 -10.61 -9.43
CA LYS A 193 11.34 -11.22 -8.99
C LYS A 193 12.56 -10.47 -9.55
N GLY A 194 13.47 -10.07 -8.64
CA GLY A 194 14.74 -9.45 -9.02
C GLY A 194 14.62 -8.01 -9.53
N ARG A 195 13.46 -7.34 -9.39
CA ARG A 195 13.26 -5.97 -9.88
C ARG A 195 13.59 -4.89 -8.86
N ALA A 196 13.74 -5.24 -7.59
CA ALA A 196 14.20 -4.33 -6.56
C ALA A 196 15.03 -5.05 -5.51
N ALA A 197 16.00 -4.34 -4.93
CA ALA A 197 16.72 -4.73 -3.73
C ALA A 197 16.23 -3.85 -2.59
N ILE A 198 15.47 -4.43 -1.66
CA ILE A 198 14.98 -3.75 -0.47
C ILE A 198 16.14 -3.54 0.50
N ASP A 199 16.16 -2.41 1.23
CA ASP A 199 17.22 -2.08 2.16
C ASP A 199 17.31 -3.13 3.29
N GLY A 200 18.54 -3.50 3.70
CA GLY A 200 18.81 -4.67 4.52
C GLY A 200 18.17 -4.63 5.90
N ASP A 201 18.12 -3.45 6.54
CA ASP A 201 17.47 -3.23 7.84
C ASP A 201 15.96 -3.55 7.80
N ILE A 202 15.29 -3.21 6.70
CA ILE A 202 13.87 -3.51 6.49
C ILE A 202 13.66 -5.02 6.35
N LEU A 203 14.55 -5.70 5.61
CA LEU A 203 14.48 -7.17 5.45
C LEU A 203 14.77 -7.90 6.77
N GLU A 204 15.78 -7.44 7.53
CA GLU A 204 16.13 -8.00 8.83
C GLU A 204 14.97 -7.87 9.83
N ASN A 205 14.38 -6.67 9.93
CA ASN A 205 13.21 -6.43 10.78
C ASN A 205 12.04 -7.33 10.38
N SER A 206 11.72 -7.40 9.09
CA SER A 206 10.61 -8.22 8.59
C SER A 206 10.84 -9.71 8.86
N GLY A 207 12.09 -10.20 8.68
CA GLY A 207 12.48 -11.58 8.98
C GLY A 207 12.40 -11.92 10.47
N ALA A 208 12.62 -10.94 11.34
CA ALA A 208 12.47 -11.05 12.79
C ALA A 208 11.03 -10.86 13.29
N GLY A 209 10.06 -10.61 12.39
CA GLY A 209 8.66 -10.37 12.73
C GLY A 209 8.34 -8.96 13.18
N TYR A 210 9.24 -8.00 12.95
CA TYR A 210 9.05 -6.59 13.28
C TYR A 210 8.67 -5.78 12.04
N GLU A 211 7.87 -4.73 12.27
CA GLU A 211 7.56 -3.73 11.26
C GLU A 211 8.60 -2.58 11.30
N THR A 212 8.97 -2.06 10.14
CA THR A 212 9.84 -0.88 10.04
C THR A 212 9.01 0.37 9.78
N ARG A 213 9.16 1.41 10.62
CA ARG A 213 8.50 2.70 10.38
C ARG A 213 9.15 3.38 9.17
N VAL A 214 8.31 3.76 8.20
CA VAL A 214 8.70 4.51 7.01
C VAL A 214 7.83 5.74 6.83
N LEU A 215 8.38 6.77 6.21
CA LEU A 215 7.65 7.99 5.85
C LEU A 215 7.46 8.03 4.33
N GLN A 216 6.36 8.63 3.88
CA GLN A 216 6.09 8.86 2.47
C GLN A 216 7.30 9.55 1.79
N GLY A 217 7.70 9.05 0.61
CA GLY A 217 8.84 9.57 -0.13
C GLY A 217 10.22 9.06 0.32
N MET A 218 10.33 8.45 1.50
CA MET A 218 11.58 7.86 2.00
C MET A 218 12.00 6.68 1.12
N ARG A 219 13.30 6.56 0.82
CA ARG A 219 13.83 5.37 0.14
C ARG A 219 13.71 4.13 1.02
N ILE A 220 13.24 3.06 0.43
CA ILE A 220 13.08 1.73 1.05
C ILE A 220 13.83 0.63 0.31
N GLY A 221 14.45 0.96 -0.80
CA GLY A 221 15.19 0.02 -1.64
C GLY A 221 15.72 0.69 -2.89
N ARG A 222 16.29 -0.11 -3.79
CA ARG A 222 16.90 0.37 -5.03
C ARG A 222 16.60 -0.56 -6.20
N ALA A 223 16.65 -0.03 -7.41
CA ALA A 223 16.73 -0.85 -8.61
C ALA A 223 17.97 -1.75 -8.55
N PRO A 224 17.90 -3.00 -9.03
CA PRO A 224 19.07 -3.85 -9.11
C PRO A 224 20.13 -3.18 -9.99
N ARG A 225 21.39 -3.23 -9.57
CA ARG A 225 22.48 -2.77 -10.43
C ARG A 225 22.47 -3.60 -11.70
N SER A 226 22.44 -2.94 -12.85
CA SER A 226 22.75 -3.62 -14.11
C SER A 226 24.15 -4.20 -13.97
N GLU A 227 24.29 -5.52 -13.97
CA GLU A 227 25.59 -6.12 -14.18
C GLU A 227 26.02 -5.68 -15.60
N LEU A 228 27.02 -4.80 -15.67
CA LEU A 228 27.71 -4.40 -16.88
C LEU A 228 28.65 -5.53 -17.33
#